data_90c406d79f7304bb614fad695ce15c18
#
_entry.id   90c406d79f7304bb614fad695ce15c18
#
_cell.length_a   1.000
_cell.length_b   1.000
_cell.length_c   1.000
_cell.angle_alpha   90.00
_cell.angle_beta   90.00
_cell.angle_gamma   90.00
#
_symmetry.space_group_name_H-M   'P 1'
#
loop_
_entity.id
_entity.type
_entity.pdbx_description
1 polymer ?
#
loop_
_entity_poly.entity_id
_entity_poly.type
_entity_poly.pdbx_seq_one_letter_code
_entity_poly.pdbx_strand_id
1 'polypeptide(L)'
;TLRFPYLNGGLFDDSHDRKYNKLQLPEKIFSTLFNTFNDYNFTVYEDAPDEHTVAVDPEMLGHIFENLLEDNRDKGAFYTPKEIVHYMSKESLKAYLLAQNDFGKNVVAESAIDKILQQLELTNDEKQFADKNAYKIIDSLDQVKICDPAIGSGAFPMGLLQEIFNAQIYLQELKGFKKHISDAEIKKHIIETSIY
;
A
#
# COMPACT_ATOMS: atom_id res chain seq x y z
N THR A 1 23.06 -7.04 -18.39
CA THR A 1 22.53 -6.74 -17.04
C THR A 1 22.44 -5.24 -16.88
N LEU A 2 21.22 -4.70 -16.95
CA LEU A 2 20.94 -3.32 -16.58
C LEU A 2 21.28 -3.18 -15.08
N ARG A 3 22.35 -2.47 -14.78
CA ARG A 3 22.65 -2.06 -13.41
C ARG A 3 21.86 -0.79 -13.15
N PHE A 4 20.82 -0.88 -12.34
CA PHE A 4 20.20 0.31 -11.79
C PHE A 4 21.24 1.04 -10.93
N PRO A 5 21.38 2.37 -11.06
CA PRO A 5 22.21 3.12 -10.14
C PRO A 5 21.66 2.99 -8.73
N TYR A 6 22.55 3.03 -7.74
CA TYR A 6 22.16 3.01 -6.33
C TYR A 6 21.38 4.29 -6.01
N LEU A 7 20.03 4.16 -5.87
CA LEU A 7 19.13 5.30 -5.85
C LEU A 7 19.04 6.01 -4.48
N ASN A 8 19.45 5.38 -3.39
CA ASN A 8 19.36 5.94 -2.03
C ASN A 8 20.70 6.04 -1.30
N GLY A 9 21.81 6.08 -2.02
CA GLY A 9 23.13 6.18 -1.44
C GLY A 9 23.39 7.43 -0.62
N GLY A 10 22.63 8.50 -0.87
CA GLY A 10 22.81 9.78 -0.20
C GLY A 10 22.18 9.91 1.19
N LEU A 11 21.21 9.07 1.55
CA LEU A 11 20.49 9.21 2.84
C LEU A 11 21.41 8.95 4.04
N PHE A 12 22.39 8.05 3.88
CA PHE A 12 23.37 7.69 4.91
C PHE A 12 24.81 8.04 4.51
N ASP A 13 24.98 8.91 3.51
CA ASP A 13 26.28 9.33 3.03
C ASP A 13 26.82 10.48 3.87
N ASP A 14 27.98 10.29 4.49
CA ASP A 14 28.68 11.30 5.29
C ASP A 14 29.11 12.54 4.49
N SER A 15 29.02 12.51 3.15
CA SER A 15 29.54 13.58 2.29
C SER A 15 28.72 14.87 2.36
N HIS A 16 27.41 14.77 2.63
CA HIS A 16 26.51 15.91 2.60
C HIS A 16 26.39 16.67 3.93
N ASP A 17 26.68 16.02 5.06
CA ASP A 17 26.43 16.58 6.40
C ASP A 17 27.63 16.54 7.33
N ARG A 18 28.82 16.91 6.82
CA ARG A 18 30.05 17.00 7.63
C ARG A 18 29.89 17.83 8.92
N LYS A 19 28.95 18.75 8.94
CA LYS A 19 28.64 19.59 10.10
C LYS A 19 28.04 18.81 11.26
N TYR A 20 27.27 17.75 10.94
CA TYR A 20 26.48 16.98 11.91
C TYR A 20 27.07 15.61 12.26
N ASN A 21 28.11 15.15 11.53
CA ASN A 21 28.74 13.84 11.76
C ASN A 21 29.38 13.68 13.16
N LYS A 22 29.54 14.78 13.90
CA LYS A 22 30.06 14.78 15.27
C LYS A 22 28.97 14.98 16.31
N LEU A 23 27.71 15.03 15.90
CA LEU A 23 26.60 15.21 16.81
C LEU A 23 26.41 13.93 17.64
N GLN A 24 26.64 14.01 18.92
CA GLN A 24 26.33 12.93 19.87
C GLN A 24 24.97 13.22 20.48
N LEU A 25 23.99 12.41 20.13
CA LEU A 25 22.67 12.48 20.70
C LEU A 25 22.65 11.73 22.05
N PRO A 26 22.15 12.35 23.13
CA PRO A 26 22.01 11.67 24.41
C PRO A 26 21.10 10.43 24.31
N GLU A 27 21.48 9.33 24.97
CA GLU A 27 20.71 8.08 25.02
C GLU A 27 19.22 8.29 25.43
N LYS A 28 19.00 9.29 26.28
CA LYS A 28 17.65 9.68 26.72
C LYS A 28 16.73 10.08 25.57
N ILE A 29 17.25 10.65 24.49
CA ILE A 29 16.44 11.03 23.33
C ILE A 29 15.88 9.76 22.67
N PHE A 30 16.71 8.75 22.48
CA PHE A 30 16.28 7.48 21.87
C PHE A 30 15.29 6.73 22.75
N SER A 31 15.55 6.65 24.06
CA SER A 31 14.62 6.00 24.98
C SER A 31 13.28 6.73 25.06
N THR A 32 13.26 8.06 25.03
CA THR A 32 12.02 8.83 24.97
C THR A 32 11.29 8.59 23.65
N LEU A 33 12.00 8.59 22.52
CA LEU A 33 11.43 8.34 21.19
C LEU A 33 10.78 6.96 21.11
N PHE A 34 11.50 5.91 21.55
CA PHE A 34 10.97 4.54 21.52
C PHE A 34 9.78 4.35 22.47
N ASN A 35 9.81 4.98 23.65
CA ASN A 35 8.66 4.95 24.57
C ASN A 35 7.46 5.63 23.91
N THR A 36 7.65 6.80 23.27
CA THR A 36 6.59 7.49 22.57
C THR A 36 6.02 6.60 21.44
N PHE A 37 6.87 5.92 20.67
CA PHE A 37 6.38 5.00 19.62
C PHE A 37 5.59 3.83 20.19
N ASN A 38 5.94 3.35 21.39
CA ASN A 38 5.17 2.27 22.05
C ASN A 38 3.81 2.74 22.60
N ASP A 39 3.63 4.05 22.79
CA ASP A 39 2.37 4.64 23.24
C ASP A 39 1.35 4.83 22.08
N TYR A 40 1.77 4.63 20.82
CA TYR A 40 0.95 4.81 19.64
C TYR A 40 0.93 3.56 18.78
N ASN A 41 -0.25 3.18 18.31
CA ASN A 41 -0.38 2.16 17.27
C ASN A 41 -0.36 2.82 15.89
N PHE A 42 0.59 2.42 15.07
CA PHE A 42 0.61 2.78 13.65
C PHE A 42 -0.31 1.81 12.92
N THR A 43 -1.50 2.26 12.56
CA THR A 43 -2.51 1.42 11.87
C THR A 43 -2.96 2.10 10.60
N VAL A 44 -3.29 1.30 9.60
CA VAL A 44 -3.89 1.74 8.33
C VAL A 44 -5.42 1.91 8.47
N TYR A 45 -6.02 1.46 9.57
CA TYR A 45 -7.45 1.54 9.86
C TYR A 45 -7.72 2.36 11.11
N GLU A 46 -8.47 3.45 10.96
CA GLU A 46 -8.97 4.26 12.08
C GLU A 46 -10.17 3.62 12.80
N ASP A 47 -10.82 2.63 12.18
CA ASP A 47 -12.13 2.10 12.61
C ASP A 47 -12.10 0.69 13.23
N ALA A 48 -10.98 0.24 13.79
CA ALA A 48 -10.98 -1.03 14.53
C ALA A 48 -11.66 -0.83 15.91
N PRO A 49 -12.83 -1.48 16.18
CA PRO A 49 -13.66 -1.18 17.34
C PRO A 49 -13.05 -1.54 18.70
N ASP A 50 -11.95 -2.28 18.73
CA ASP A 50 -11.41 -2.88 19.95
C ASP A 50 -10.10 -2.26 20.48
N GLU A 51 -9.55 -1.23 19.82
CA GLU A 51 -8.30 -0.61 20.26
C GLU A 51 -8.46 0.88 20.55
N HIS A 52 -8.55 1.24 21.83
CA HIS A 52 -8.55 2.62 22.33
C HIS A 52 -7.17 3.33 22.26
N THR A 53 -6.27 2.86 21.42
CA THR A 53 -4.94 3.44 21.21
C THR A 53 -5.01 4.46 20.09
N VAL A 54 -4.38 5.60 20.27
CA VAL A 54 -4.33 6.67 19.26
C VAL A 54 -3.65 6.10 18.00
N ALA A 55 -4.44 5.94 16.95
CA ALA A 55 -3.95 5.51 15.64
C ALA A 55 -3.27 6.70 14.92
N VAL A 56 -2.10 6.47 14.36
CA VAL A 56 -1.41 7.45 13.52
C VAL A 56 -1.46 6.94 12.08
N ASP A 57 -2.31 7.59 11.28
CA ASP A 57 -2.40 7.31 9.85
C ASP A 57 -1.13 7.78 9.13
N PRO A 58 -0.57 7.02 8.15
CA PRO A 58 0.47 7.47 7.25
C PRO A 58 0.17 8.81 6.57
N GLU A 59 -1.12 9.11 6.32
CA GLU A 59 -1.56 10.39 5.78
C GLU A 59 -1.28 11.54 6.74
N MET A 60 -1.58 11.37 8.02
CA MET A 60 -1.28 12.37 9.04
C MET A 60 0.22 12.63 9.13
N LEU A 61 1.05 11.58 9.07
CA LEU A 61 2.51 11.73 9.03
C LEU A 61 2.96 12.48 7.78
N GLY A 62 2.38 12.18 6.61
CA GLY A 62 2.65 12.88 5.37
C GLY A 62 2.38 14.38 5.50
N HIS A 63 1.22 14.77 6.03
CA HIS A 63 0.87 16.16 6.28
C HIS A 63 1.79 16.85 7.30
N ILE A 64 2.19 16.15 8.36
CA ILE A 64 3.14 16.70 9.34
C ILE A 64 4.49 16.97 8.67
N PHE A 65 5.02 16.02 7.90
CA PHE A 65 6.28 16.21 7.19
C PHE A 65 6.20 17.33 6.16
N GLU A 66 5.11 17.43 5.40
CA GLU A 66 4.88 18.53 4.47
C GLU A 66 4.93 19.89 5.16
N ASN A 67 4.32 20.02 6.34
CA ASN A 67 4.28 21.27 7.10
C ASN A 67 5.58 21.57 7.87
N LEU A 68 6.40 20.56 8.17
CA LEU A 68 7.68 20.76 8.83
C LEU A 68 8.80 21.25 7.90
N LEU A 69 8.63 21.08 6.60
CA LEU A 69 9.61 21.56 5.61
C LEU A 69 9.34 23.03 5.28
N GLU A 70 10.23 23.92 5.71
CA GLU A 70 10.10 25.38 5.48
C GLU A 70 10.08 25.77 3.99
N ASP A 71 10.59 24.93 3.08
CA ASP A 71 10.72 25.17 1.64
C ASP A 71 10.04 24.08 0.78
N ASN A 72 8.80 23.71 1.10
CA ASN A 72 8.09 22.62 0.43
C ASN A 72 7.97 22.79 -1.09
N ARG A 73 7.74 24.02 -1.55
CA ARG A 73 7.56 24.32 -2.98
C ARG A 73 8.82 24.09 -3.79
N ASP A 74 9.98 24.39 -3.22
CA ASP A 74 11.27 24.29 -3.90
C ASP A 74 11.80 22.84 -3.88
N LYS A 75 11.38 22.02 -2.91
CA LYS A 75 11.81 20.63 -2.74
C LYS A 75 10.83 19.62 -3.34
N GLY A 76 9.64 20.05 -3.78
CA GLY A 76 8.64 19.16 -4.41
C GLY A 76 8.06 18.10 -3.48
N ALA A 77 8.14 18.31 -2.16
CA ALA A 77 7.62 17.37 -1.16
C ALA A 77 6.12 17.64 -0.95
N PHE A 78 5.30 17.06 -1.80
CA PHE A 78 3.84 17.10 -1.67
C PHE A 78 3.31 15.73 -1.25
N TYR A 79 2.39 15.74 -0.31
CA TYR A 79 1.67 14.55 0.08
C TYR A 79 0.50 14.30 -0.90
N THR A 80 0.34 13.06 -1.32
CA THR A 80 -0.78 12.68 -2.19
C THR A 80 -1.98 12.26 -1.33
N PRO A 81 -3.15 12.93 -1.46
CA PRO A 81 -4.35 12.58 -0.72
C PRO A 81 -4.78 11.12 -0.92
N LYS A 82 -5.30 10.51 0.15
CA LYS A 82 -5.70 9.10 0.20
C LYS A 82 -6.70 8.72 -0.89
N GLU A 83 -7.66 9.59 -1.18
CA GLU A 83 -8.66 9.39 -2.23
C GLU A 83 -8.02 9.24 -3.60
N ILE A 84 -6.98 10.04 -3.89
CA ILE A 84 -6.25 9.96 -5.16
C ILE A 84 -5.46 8.66 -5.21
N VAL A 85 -4.78 8.29 -4.12
CA VAL A 85 -4.04 7.03 -4.02
C VAL A 85 -4.97 5.85 -4.25
N HIS A 86 -6.12 5.80 -3.58
CA HIS A 86 -7.10 4.73 -3.74
C HIS A 86 -7.64 4.66 -5.17
N TYR A 87 -8.04 5.81 -5.75
CA TYR A 87 -8.53 5.85 -7.12
C TYR A 87 -7.49 5.33 -8.11
N MET A 88 -6.27 5.84 -8.05
CA MET A 88 -5.19 5.45 -8.97
C MET A 88 -4.79 3.98 -8.78
N SER A 89 -4.74 3.50 -7.55
CA SER A 89 -4.45 2.10 -7.24
C SER A 89 -5.50 1.15 -7.82
N LYS A 90 -6.78 1.45 -7.63
CA LYS A 90 -7.89 0.66 -8.17
C LYS A 90 -7.91 0.64 -9.69
N GLU A 91 -7.80 1.79 -10.32
CA GLU A 91 -7.78 1.89 -11.79
C GLU A 91 -6.57 1.16 -12.40
N SER A 92 -5.40 1.27 -11.76
CA SER A 92 -4.20 0.56 -12.21
C SER A 92 -4.34 -0.96 -12.07
N LEU A 93 -4.84 -1.45 -10.93
CA LEU A 93 -5.09 -2.87 -10.72
C LEU A 93 -6.17 -3.40 -11.65
N LYS A 94 -7.25 -2.64 -11.88
CA LYS A 94 -8.30 -2.99 -12.85
C LYS A 94 -7.72 -3.16 -14.25
N ALA A 95 -6.97 -2.18 -14.73
CA ALA A 95 -6.32 -2.25 -16.04
C ALA A 95 -5.36 -3.45 -16.14
N TYR A 96 -4.56 -3.69 -15.11
CA TYR A 96 -3.65 -4.83 -15.04
C TYR A 96 -4.41 -6.16 -15.10
N LEU A 97 -5.44 -6.35 -14.27
CA LEU A 97 -6.21 -7.60 -14.21
C LEU A 97 -6.93 -7.88 -15.53
N LEU A 98 -7.49 -6.85 -16.18
CA LEU A 98 -8.13 -6.98 -17.49
C LEU A 98 -7.13 -7.39 -18.58
N ALA A 99 -5.95 -6.79 -18.60
CA ALA A 99 -4.91 -7.08 -19.57
C ALA A 99 -4.27 -8.46 -19.36
N GLN A 100 -3.88 -8.75 -18.10
CA GLN A 100 -3.19 -10.00 -17.74
C GLN A 100 -4.05 -11.25 -18.01
N ASN A 101 -5.36 -11.11 -17.87
CA ASN A 101 -6.29 -12.22 -17.98
C ASN A 101 -7.02 -12.29 -19.34
N ASP A 102 -6.70 -11.39 -20.26
CA ASP A 102 -7.36 -11.27 -21.57
C ASP A 102 -8.89 -11.05 -21.47
N PHE A 103 -9.30 -10.27 -20.46
CA PHE A 103 -10.71 -9.92 -20.22
C PHE A 103 -11.14 -8.61 -20.91
N GLY A 104 -10.23 -7.90 -21.57
CA GLY A 104 -10.33 -6.49 -21.95
C GLY A 104 -11.48 -6.09 -22.90
N LYS A 105 -12.26 -7.05 -23.43
CA LYS A 105 -13.46 -6.76 -24.24
C LYS A 105 -14.76 -7.28 -23.60
N ASN A 106 -14.68 -7.80 -22.40
CA ASN A 106 -15.82 -8.39 -21.73
C ASN A 106 -16.39 -7.38 -20.71
N VAL A 107 -17.53 -6.79 -21.03
CA VAL A 107 -18.21 -5.78 -20.19
C VAL A 107 -18.56 -6.34 -18.80
N VAL A 108 -18.96 -7.62 -18.72
CA VAL A 108 -19.24 -8.27 -17.43
C VAL A 108 -17.97 -8.44 -16.62
N ALA A 109 -16.85 -8.77 -17.25
CA ALA A 109 -15.56 -8.88 -16.58
C ALA A 109 -15.08 -7.53 -16.04
N GLU A 110 -15.18 -6.49 -16.85
CA GLU A 110 -14.79 -5.13 -16.45
C GLU A 110 -15.62 -4.67 -15.24
N SER A 111 -16.93 -4.82 -15.30
CA SER A 111 -17.83 -4.45 -14.20
C SER A 111 -17.59 -5.30 -12.94
N ALA A 112 -17.39 -6.61 -13.10
CA ALA A 112 -17.11 -7.50 -11.97
C ALA A 112 -15.78 -7.16 -11.28
N ILE A 113 -14.71 -6.93 -12.03
CA ILE A 113 -13.40 -6.56 -11.48
C ILE A 113 -13.49 -5.20 -10.77
N ASP A 114 -14.17 -4.24 -11.36
CA ASP A 114 -14.40 -2.92 -10.76
C ASP A 114 -15.09 -3.05 -9.39
N LYS A 115 -16.16 -3.82 -9.33
CA LYS A 115 -16.89 -4.05 -8.08
C LYS A 115 -16.11 -4.88 -7.05
N ILE A 116 -15.31 -5.85 -7.48
CA ILE A 116 -14.41 -6.61 -6.59
C ILE A 116 -13.42 -5.66 -5.90
N LEU A 117 -12.78 -4.78 -6.67
CA LEU A 117 -11.83 -3.80 -6.16
C LEU A 117 -12.51 -2.75 -5.25
N GLN A 118 -13.78 -2.45 -5.47
CA GLN A 118 -14.57 -1.55 -4.63
C GLN A 118 -15.30 -2.26 -3.49
N GLN A 119 -15.22 -3.59 -3.41
CA GLN A 119 -15.94 -4.44 -2.44
C GLN A 119 -17.47 -4.24 -2.51
N LEU A 120 -17.99 -4.01 -3.70
CA LEU A 120 -19.42 -3.82 -3.94
C LEU A 120 -20.11 -5.14 -4.24
N GLU A 121 -21.43 -5.15 -4.04
CA GLU A 121 -22.25 -6.33 -4.33
C GLU A 121 -22.29 -6.63 -5.84
N LEU A 122 -22.01 -7.88 -6.20
CA LEU A 122 -22.03 -8.37 -7.58
C LEU A 122 -23.45 -8.76 -8.00
N THR A 123 -23.81 -8.49 -9.24
CA THR A 123 -25.00 -9.05 -9.89
C THR A 123 -24.83 -10.56 -10.13
N ASN A 124 -25.89 -11.25 -10.53
CA ASN A 124 -25.82 -12.69 -10.79
C ASN A 124 -24.80 -13.07 -11.87
N ASP A 125 -24.74 -12.30 -12.97
CA ASP A 125 -23.79 -12.55 -14.07
C ASP A 125 -22.35 -12.27 -13.63
N GLU A 126 -22.14 -11.22 -12.86
CA GLU A 126 -20.83 -10.86 -12.28
C GLU A 126 -20.39 -11.90 -11.23
N LYS A 127 -21.29 -12.43 -10.42
CA LYS A 127 -21.01 -13.53 -9.48
C LYS A 127 -20.59 -14.79 -10.22
N GLN A 128 -21.25 -15.15 -11.29
CA GLN A 128 -20.85 -16.31 -12.13
C GLN A 128 -19.48 -16.08 -12.75
N PHE A 129 -19.21 -14.89 -13.26
CA PHE A 129 -17.89 -14.55 -13.81
C PHE A 129 -16.82 -14.62 -12.72
N ALA A 130 -17.04 -13.99 -11.58
CA ALA A 130 -16.10 -13.96 -10.46
C ALA A 130 -15.85 -15.38 -9.92
N ASP A 131 -16.90 -16.19 -9.74
CA ASP A 131 -16.76 -17.57 -9.29
C ASP A 131 -15.92 -18.42 -10.25
N LYS A 132 -16.17 -18.32 -11.53
CA LYS A 132 -15.41 -19.04 -12.57
C LYS A 132 -13.93 -18.65 -12.64
N ASN A 133 -13.63 -17.36 -12.40
CA ASN A 133 -12.31 -16.78 -12.62
C ASN A 133 -11.56 -16.42 -11.32
N ALA A 134 -12.13 -16.67 -10.15
CA ALA A 134 -11.56 -16.24 -8.87
C ALA A 134 -10.09 -16.66 -8.71
N TYR A 135 -9.75 -17.92 -8.96
CA TYR A 135 -8.37 -18.41 -8.86
C TYR A 135 -7.41 -17.68 -9.80
N LYS A 136 -7.87 -17.42 -11.03
CA LYS A 136 -7.07 -16.73 -12.04
C LYS A 136 -6.81 -15.28 -11.64
N ILE A 137 -7.82 -14.62 -11.05
CA ILE A 137 -7.69 -13.25 -10.55
C ILE A 137 -6.77 -13.20 -9.33
N ILE A 138 -6.93 -14.14 -8.38
CA ILE A 138 -6.06 -14.23 -7.20
C ILE A 138 -4.60 -14.48 -7.61
N ASP A 139 -4.36 -15.42 -8.52
CA ASP A 139 -3.01 -15.71 -9.05
C ASP A 139 -2.38 -14.47 -9.71
N SER A 140 -3.17 -13.71 -10.48
CA SER A 140 -2.71 -12.47 -11.09
C SER A 140 -2.37 -11.41 -10.04
N LEU A 141 -3.15 -11.31 -8.95
CA LEU A 141 -2.86 -10.39 -7.84
C LEU A 141 -1.59 -10.81 -7.07
N ASP A 142 -1.32 -12.11 -6.94
CA ASP A 142 -0.10 -12.63 -6.32
C ASP A 142 1.15 -12.39 -7.18
N GLN A 143 0.98 -12.32 -8.50
CA GLN A 143 2.08 -12.15 -9.43
C GLN A 143 2.35 -10.68 -9.81
N VAL A 144 1.48 -9.75 -9.41
CA VAL A 144 1.67 -8.32 -9.74
C VAL A 144 2.99 -7.79 -9.20
N LYS A 145 3.69 -7.00 -10.01
CA LYS A 145 4.96 -6.35 -9.63
C LYS A 145 4.77 -4.85 -9.66
N ILE A 146 5.02 -4.23 -8.52
CA ILE A 146 4.85 -2.82 -8.27
C ILE A 146 6.22 -2.22 -8.00
N CYS A 147 6.56 -1.18 -8.74
CA CYS A 147 7.78 -0.40 -8.52
C CYS A 147 7.42 1.08 -8.44
N ASP A 148 7.67 1.67 -7.30
CA ASP A 148 7.54 3.12 -7.11
C ASP A 148 8.93 3.74 -6.97
N PRO A 149 9.47 4.35 -8.04
CA PRO A 149 10.80 4.95 -8.02
C PRO A 149 10.87 6.25 -7.22
N ALA A 150 9.73 6.80 -6.80
CA ALA A 150 9.62 8.06 -6.07
C ALA A 150 8.73 7.90 -4.83
N ILE A 151 8.98 6.87 -4.06
CA ILE A 151 8.12 6.35 -2.98
C ILE A 151 7.61 7.42 -1.98
N GLY A 152 8.33 8.49 -1.75
CA GLY A 152 7.94 9.55 -0.80
C GLY A 152 7.60 8.99 0.58
N SER A 153 6.38 9.24 1.05
CA SER A 153 5.84 8.69 2.29
C SER A 153 5.40 7.22 2.21
N GLY A 154 5.44 6.62 1.02
CA GLY A 154 4.96 5.25 0.80
C GLY A 154 3.45 5.15 0.53
N ALA A 155 2.77 6.26 0.24
CA ALA A 155 1.32 6.29 0.07
C ALA A 155 0.82 5.32 -1.03
N PHE A 156 1.46 5.31 -2.20
CA PHE A 156 1.08 4.41 -3.30
C PHE A 156 1.35 2.94 -3.01
N PRO A 157 2.54 2.52 -2.56
CA PRO A 157 2.77 1.13 -2.16
C PRO A 157 1.80 0.65 -1.07
N MET A 158 1.50 1.48 -0.08
CA MET A 158 0.55 1.15 0.98
C MET A 158 -0.88 1.06 0.46
N GLY A 159 -1.29 1.98 -0.42
CA GLY A 159 -2.60 1.92 -1.08
C GLY A 159 -2.76 0.66 -1.93
N LEU A 160 -1.76 0.33 -2.75
CA LEU A 160 -1.77 -0.88 -3.58
C LEU A 160 -1.77 -2.16 -2.74
N LEU A 161 -0.96 -2.22 -1.66
CA LEU A 161 -1.00 -3.32 -0.69
C LEU A 161 -2.43 -3.55 -0.18
N GLN A 162 -3.10 -2.47 0.23
CA GLN A 162 -4.43 -2.56 0.79
C GLN A 162 -5.47 -3.00 -0.25
N GLU A 163 -5.41 -2.46 -1.48
CA GLU A 163 -6.34 -2.85 -2.54
C GLU A 163 -6.16 -4.31 -2.97
N ILE A 164 -4.92 -4.80 -3.09
CA ILE A 164 -4.63 -6.21 -3.39
C ILE A 164 -5.16 -7.11 -2.29
N PHE A 165 -4.85 -6.78 -1.04
CA PHE A 165 -5.32 -7.52 0.12
C PHE A 165 -6.85 -7.61 0.16
N ASN A 166 -7.53 -6.49 0.02
CA ASN A 166 -9.00 -6.41 0.04
C ASN A 166 -9.62 -7.25 -1.08
N ALA A 167 -9.09 -7.17 -2.30
CA ALA A 167 -9.57 -7.94 -3.44
C ALA A 167 -9.38 -9.45 -3.23
N GLN A 168 -8.24 -9.87 -2.67
CA GLN A 168 -7.99 -11.28 -2.35
C GLN A 168 -8.95 -11.80 -1.28
N ILE A 169 -9.18 -11.04 -0.20
CA ILE A 169 -10.13 -11.43 0.86
C ILE A 169 -11.54 -11.53 0.28
N TYR A 170 -12.00 -10.53 -0.47
CA TYR A 170 -13.32 -10.54 -1.09
C TYR A 170 -13.54 -11.80 -1.98
N LEU A 171 -12.56 -12.15 -2.80
CA LEU A 171 -12.63 -13.34 -3.67
C LEU A 171 -12.60 -14.65 -2.87
N GLN A 172 -11.83 -14.71 -1.78
CA GLN A 172 -11.78 -15.89 -0.90
C GLN A 172 -13.14 -16.09 -0.20
N GLU A 173 -13.77 -15.02 0.29
CA GLU A 173 -15.09 -15.05 0.91
C GLU A 173 -16.16 -15.48 -0.10
N LEU A 174 -16.12 -14.94 -1.32
CA LEU A 174 -17.04 -15.32 -2.41
C LEU A 174 -16.97 -16.82 -2.70
N LYS A 175 -15.78 -17.43 -2.62
CA LYS A 175 -15.57 -18.88 -2.81
C LYS A 175 -15.88 -19.71 -1.56
N GLY A 176 -16.19 -19.08 -0.44
CA GLY A 176 -16.42 -19.78 0.83
C GLY A 176 -15.16 -20.45 1.39
N PHE A 177 -13.97 -19.94 1.05
CA PHE A 177 -12.73 -20.44 1.62
C PHE A 177 -12.67 -20.13 3.12
N LYS A 178 -12.37 -21.16 3.92
CA LYS A 178 -12.05 -20.93 5.32
C LYS A 178 -10.68 -20.26 5.39
N LYS A 179 -10.63 -19.13 6.07
CA LYS A 179 -9.40 -18.38 6.30
C LYS A 179 -8.45 -19.24 7.16
N HIS A 180 -7.40 -19.78 6.56
CA HIS A 180 -6.37 -20.58 7.25
C HIS A 180 -5.11 -19.76 7.54
N ILE A 181 -4.97 -18.59 6.90
CA ILE A 181 -3.80 -17.71 6.97
C ILE A 181 -4.25 -16.39 7.60
N SER A 182 -3.44 -15.83 8.49
CA SER A 182 -3.73 -14.55 9.13
C SER A 182 -3.60 -13.39 8.13
N ASP A 183 -4.32 -12.29 8.39
CA ASP A 183 -4.22 -11.06 7.57
C ASP A 183 -2.80 -10.52 7.49
N ALA A 184 -2.06 -10.62 8.60
CA ALA A 184 -0.67 -10.22 8.68
C ALA A 184 0.22 -11.04 7.74
N GLU A 185 0.00 -12.35 7.63
CA GLU A 185 0.75 -13.22 6.71
C GLU A 185 0.44 -12.92 5.25
N ILE A 186 -0.83 -12.66 4.91
CA ILE A 186 -1.21 -12.26 3.55
C ILE A 186 -0.54 -10.94 3.18
N LYS A 187 -0.63 -9.92 4.04
CA LYS A 187 0.02 -8.63 3.80
C LYS A 187 1.53 -8.74 3.70
N LYS A 188 2.16 -9.53 4.57
CA LYS A 188 3.59 -9.82 4.50
C LYS A 188 3.98 -10.45 3.16
N HIS A 189 3.20 -11.43 2.70
CA HIS A 189 3.43 -12.06 1.40
C HIS A 189 3.37 -11.05 0.25
N ILE A 190 2.35 -10.17 0.23
CA ILE A 190 2.23 -9.11 -0.80
C ILE A 190 3.45 -8.18 -0.77
N ILE A 191 3.90 -7.77 0.42
CA ILE A 191 5.10 -6.91 0.56
C ILE A 191 6.33 -7.60 -0.02
N GLU A 192 6.56 -8.86 0.33
CA GLU A 192 7.75 -9.60 -0.08
C GLU A 192 7.76 -9.97 -1.56
N THR A 193 6.60 -10.12 -2.18
CA THR A 193 6.49 -10.63 -3.55
C THR A 193 6.12 -9.59 -4.58
N SER A 194 5.40 -8.54 -4.20
CA SER A 194 4.79 -7.61 -5.15
C SER A 194 5.38 -6.19 -5.10
N ILE A 195 5.88 -5.72 -3.96
CA ILE A 195 6.32 -4.33 -3.78
C ILE A 195 7.85 -4.24 -3.83
N TYR A 196 8.37 -3.32 -4.71
CA TYR A 196 9.81 -3.15 -4.97
C TYR A 196 10.20 -1.68 -4.94
#